data_38f185d84834f6591c088e5318580f48
#
_entry.id   38f185d84834f6591c088e5318580f48
#
_cell.length_a   1.000
_cell.length_b   1.000
_cell.length_c   1.000
_cell.angle_alpha   90.00
_cell.angle_beta   90.00
_cell.angle_gamma   90.00
#
_symmetry.space_group_name_H-M   'P 1'
#
loop_
_entity.id
_entity.type
_entity.pdbx_description
1 polymer ?
#
loop_
_entity_poly.entity_id
_entity_poly.type
_entity_poly.pdbx_seq_one_letter_code
_entity_poly.pdbx_strand_id
1 'polypeptide(L)'
;SKNIAIPLNKGLLLEVLGEEPITAATKRIELRIRGEKDFNPMAELDIESLRFGSYEEVNFGRGCKPLRTRVEGDDLIVTFKGKGSGITPDEWAPKLIGRTKQGEMVFGYASLPYVDYRPAILSARRPWYDKEANAVKVSVENFGLSASKPAEIAVTIDGKPIGTTTIGALAPYARTTATLSQATLEQGTCEVTATVDGQLTVLGKFTL
;
A
#
# COMPACT_ATOMS: atom_id res chain seq x y z
N SER A 1 -16.09 -30.54 4.62
CA SER A 1 -15.17 -29.41 4.57
C SER A 1 -14.49 -29.39 3.22
N LYS A 2 -14.74 -28.38 2.41
CA LYS A 2 -13.95 -28.14 1.22
C LYS A 2 -12.67 -27.43 1.68
N ASN A 3 -11.53 -28.11 1.61
CA ASN A 3 -10.24 -27.48 1.73
C ASN A 3 -10.09 -26.48 0.58
N ILE A 4 -10.25 -25.21 0.85
CA ILE A 4 -9.88 -24.16 -0.08
C ILE A 4 -8.36 -24.07 0.01
N ALA A 5 -7.66 -24.65 -0.95
CA ALA A 5 -6.24 -24.43 -1.11
C ALA A 5 -6.04 -22.94 -1.39
N ILE A 6 -5.44 -22.21 -0.46
CA ILE A 6 -4.99 -20.85 -0.69
C ILE A 6 -3.83 -20.96 -1.67
N PRO A 7 -3.93 -20.39 -2.89
CA PRO A 7 -2.84 -20.47 -3.85
C PRO A 7 -1.60 -19.79 -3.24
N LEU A 8 -0.43 -20.42 -3.39
CA LEU A 8 0.84 -19.86 -2.99
C LEU A 8 1.05 -18.56 -3.77
N ASN A 9 1.07 -17.44 -3.08
CA ASN A 9 1.35 -16.15 -3.68
C ASN A 9 2.85 -15.98 -3.86
N LYS A 10 3.28 -15.72 -5.10
CA LYS A 10 4.67 -15.33 -5.35
C LYS A 10 4.84 -13.84 -5.10
N GLY A 11 5.78 -13.49 -4.20
CA GLY A 11 6.23 -12.11 -4.01
C GLY A 11 7.12 -11.67 -5.16
N LEU A 12 6.96 -10.43 -5.61
CA LEU A 12 7.75 -9.80 -6.67
C LEU A 12 8.60 -8.68 -6.08
N LEU A 13 9.84 -8.55 -6.57
CA LEU A 13 10.70 -7.40 -6.28
C LEU A 13 10.42 -6.31 -7.30
N LEU A 14 9.96 -5.15 -6.82
CA LEU A 14 9.42 -4.07 -7.64
C LEU A 14 10.09 -2.73 -7.34
N GLU A 15 10.25 -1.93 -8.38
CA GLU A 15 10.78 -0.58 -8.30
C GLU A 15 10.04 0.32 -9.29
N VAL A 16 9.51 1.45 -8.84
CA VAL A 16 9.00 2.50 -9.73
C VAL A 16 10.19 3.25 -10.32
N LEU A 17 10.16 3.46 -11.63
CA LEU A 17 11.20 4.21 -12.34
C LEU A 17 10.79 5.67 -12.53
N GLY A 18 11.78 6.55 -12.60
CA GLY A 18 11.60 7.99 -12.74
C GLY A 18 11.84 8.74 -11.43
N GLU A 19 12.13 10.04 -11.53
CA GLU A 19 12.51 10.89 -10.39
C GLU A 19 11.34 11.74 -9.86
N GLU A 20 10.32 11.94 -10.68
CA GLU A 20 9.19 12.80 -10.37
C GLU A 20 8.13 12.08 -9.53
N PRO A 21 7.59 12.73 -8.48
CA PRO A 21 6.49 12.18 -7.71
C PRO A 21 5.27 11.84 -8.56
N ILE A 22 4.67 10.68 -8.30
CA ILE A 22 3.43 10.28 -8.95
C ILE A 22 2.28 11.11 -8.38
N THR A 23 1.50 11.71 -9.28
CA THR A 23 0.32 12.52 -8.95
C THR A 23 -0.87 12.08 -9.79
N ALA A 24 -2.04 12.64 -9.51
CA ALA A 24 -3.25 12.43 -10.32
C ALA A 24 -3.07 12.84 -11.80
N ALA A 25 -2.11 13.75 -12.09
CA ALA A 25 -1.79 14.20 -13.44
C ALA A 25 -0.79 13.29 -14.17
N THR A 26 -0.16 12.33 -13.47
CA THR A 26 0.81 11.42 -14.05
C THR A 26 0.15 10.55 -15.12
N LYS A 27 0.60 10.67 -16.36
CA LYS A 27 -0.01 9.95 -17.49
C LYS A 27 0.47 8.50 -17.60
N ARG A 28 1.72 8.24 -17.24
CA ARG A 28 2.37 6.93 -17.37
C ARG A 28 3.26 6.68 -16.15
N ILE A 29 3.29 5.43 -15.71
CA ILE A 29 4.14 4.97 -14.62
C ILE A 29 4.93 3.78 -15.16
N GLU A 30 6.25 3.82 -15.04
CA GLU A 30 7.12 2.70 -15.37
C GLU A 30 7.49 1.94 -14.11
N LEU A 31 7.26 0.64 -14.13
CA LEU A 31 7.54 -0.26 -13.04
C LEU A 31 8.53 -1.34 -13.51
N ARG A 32 9.62 -1.49 -12.79
CA ARG A 32 10.56 -2.59 -12.96
C ARG A 32 10.12 -3.77 -12.12
N ILE A 33 10.00 -4.93 -12.74
CA ILE A 33 9.81 -6.22 -12.09
C ILE A 33 11.13 -6.97 -12.24
N ARG A 34 11.79 -7.25 -11.13
CA ARG A 34 13.10 -7.90 -11.14
C ARG A 34 12.98 -9.37 -11.57
N GLY A 35 13.87 -9.78 -12.48
CA GLY A 35 14.13 -11.18 -12.71
C GLY A 35 14.90 -11.79 -11.54
N GLU A 36 14.62 -13.05 -11.24
CA GLU A 36 15.30 -13.83 -10.20
C GLU A 36 15.79 -15.15 -10.81
N LYS A 37 16.70 -15.86 -10.12
CA LYS A 37 17.27 -17.11 -10.60
C LYS A 37 16.21 -18.12 -11.10
N ASP A 38 15.08 -18.18 -10.39
CA ASP A 38 14.00 -19.13 -10.64
C ASP A 38 12.71 -18.44 -11.11
N PHE A 39 12.83 -17.21 -11.64
CA PHE A 39 11.68 -16.44 -12.10
C PHE A 39 12.05 -15.48 -13.24
N ASN A 40 11.46 -15.75 -14.41
CA ASN A 40 11.55 -14.84 -15.57
C ASN A 40 10.21 -14.12 -15.75
N PRO A 41 10.13 -12.82 -15.40
CA PRO A 41 8.85 -12.11 -15.42
C PRO A 41 8.21 -12.03 -16.81
N MET A 42 9.01 -11.90 -17.88
CA MET A 42 8.47 -11.87 -19.25
C MET A 42 7.91 -13.21 -19.71
N ALA A 43 8.55 -14.31 -19.31
CA ALA A 43 8.12 -15.64 -19.67
C ALA A 43 6.89 -16.08 -18.87
N GLU A 44 6.83 -15.73 -17.58
CA GLU A 44 5.90 -16.31 -16.63
C GLU A 44 4.66 -15.47 -16.34
N LEU A 45 4.73 -14.11 -16.41
CA LEU A 45 3.60 -13.27 -16.08
C LEU A 45 2.54 -13.20 -17.18
N ASP A 46 1.29 -13.27 -16.79
CA ASP A 46 0.15 -12.83 -17.59
C ASP A 46 0.04 -11.30 -17.48
N ILE A 47 0.62 -10.60 -18.44
CA ILE A 47 0.74 -9.13 -18.43
C ILE A 47 -0.61 -8.44 -18.35
N GLU A 48 -1.63 -8.94 -19.03
CA GLU A 48 -2.98 -8.35 -19.06
C GLU A 48 -3.69 -8.42 -17.70
N SER A 49 -3.28 -9.37 -16.85
CA SER A 49 -3.81 -9.53 -15.51
C SER A 49 -3.28 -8.49 -14.52
N LEU A 50 -2.16 -7.82 -14.84
CA LEU A 50 -1.48 -6.94 -13.91
C LEU A 50 -2.32 -5.69 -13.60
N ARG A 51 -2.35 -5.31 -12.31
CA ARG A 51 -2.94 -4.06 -11.81
C ARG A 51 -1.98 -3.41 -10.84
N PHE A 52 -1.70 -2.13 -11.06
CA PHE A 52 -0.74 -1.36 -10.26
C PHE A 52 -1.37 -0.07 -9.74
N GLY A 53 -1.05 0.30 -8.51
CA GLY A 53 -1.55 1.54 -7.92
C GLY A 53 -1.46 1.55 -6.40
N SER A 54 -2.23 2.42 -5.78
CA SER A 54 -2.35 2.46 -4.33
C SER A 54 -2.93 1.15 -3.80
N TYR A 55 -2.63 0.87 -2.54
CA TYR A 55 -3.16 -0.31 -1.84
C TYR A 55 -4.70 -0.39 -1.94
N GLU A 56 -5.38 0.74 -1.73
CA GLU A 56 -6.84 0.82 -1.79
C GLU A 56 -7.37 0.46 -3.18
N GLU A 57 -6.82 1.06 -4.24
CA GLU A 57 -7.28 0.79 -5.60
C GLU A 57 -7.08 -0.68 -5.99
N VAL A 58 -5.89 -1.21 -5.75
CA VAL A 58 -5.51 -2.55 -6.19
C VAL A 58 -6.27 -3.63 -5.41
N ASN A 59 -6.46 -3.48 -4.10
CA ASN A 59 -7.17 -4.47 -3.30
C ASN A 59 -8.68 -4.54 -3.59
N PHE A 60 -9.25 -3.49 -4.17
CA PHE A 60 -10.65 -3.50 -4.64
C PHE A 60 -10.77 -3.87 -6.14
N GLY A 61 -9.73 -4.46 -6.73
CA GLY A 61 -9.74 -4.93 -8.11
C GLY A 61 -9.61 -3.81 -9.15
N ARG A 62 -9.25 -2.59 -8.71
CA ARG A 62 -8.97 -1.43 -9.55
C ARG A 62 -7.46 -1.27 -9.74
N GLY A 63 -7.02 -0.10 -10.16
CA GLY A 63 -5.63 0.21 -10.43
C GLY A 63 -5.33 0.36 -11.93
N CYS A 64 -4.11 0.74 -12.21
CA CYS A 64 -3.63 0.96 -13.57
C CYS A 64 -3.50 -0.34 -14.34
N LYS A 65 -3.85 -0.28 -15.63
CA LYS A 65 -3.60 -1.38 -16.58
C LYS A 65 -2.27 -1.18 -17.31
N PRO A 66 -1.59 -2.28 -17.69
CA PRO A 66 -0.40 -2.21 -18.51
C PRO A 66 -0.71 -1.64 -19.91
N LEU A 67 0.24 -0.89 -20.46
CA LEU A 67 0.19 -0.33 -21.81
C LEU A 67 1.19 -1.02 -22.73
N ARG A 68 2.40 -1.24 -22.23
CA ARG A 68 3.49 -1.86 -22.97
C ARG A 68 4.52 -2.44 -22.00
N THR A 69 5.36 -3.31 -22.55
CA THR A 69 6.49 -3.92 -21.83
C THR A 69 7.76 -3.76 -22.63
N ARG A 70 8.91 -3.79 -21.93
CA ARG A 70 10.24 -3.97 -22.51
C ARG A 70 11.10 -4.79 -21.54
N VAL A 71 12.09 -5.48 -22.07
CA VAL A 71 13.04 -6.27 -21.28
C VAL A 71 14.33 -5.50 -21.12
N GLU A 72 14.88 -5.46 -19.91
CA GLU A 72 16.21 -4.92 -19.60
C GLU A 72 17.02 -5.97 -18.82
N GLY A 73 17.92 -6.67 -19.48
CA GLY A 73 18.60 -7.83 -18.88
C GLY A 73 17.60 -8.92 -18.52
N ASP A 74 17.57 -9.30 -17.25
CA ASP A 74 16.61 -10.27 -16.72
C ASP A 74 15.32 -9.63 -16.19
N ASP A 75 15.25 -8.30 -16.18
CA ASP A 75 14.13 -7.53 -15.65
C ASP A 75 13.08 -7.24 -16.73
N LEU A 76 11.84 -7.13 -16.30
CA LEU A 76 10.73 -6.66 -17.11
C LEU A 76 10.30 -5.26 -16.68
N ILE A 77 10.32 -4.32 -17.62
CA ILE A 77 9.76 -2.98 -17.41
C ILE A 77 8.35 -2.96 -17.98
N VAL A 78 7.37 -2.64 -17.12
CA VAL A 78 5.98 -2.48 -17.51
C VAL A 78 5.60 -1.02 -17.42
N THR A 79 5.11 -0.44 -18.51
CA THR A 79 4.53 0.91 -18.51
C THR A 79 3.04 0.77 -18.25
N PHE A 80 2.56 1.42 -17.19
CA PHE A 80 1.15 1.48 -16.84
C PHE A 80 0.53 2.83 -17.24
N LYS A 81 -0.78 2.81 -17.49
CA LYS A 81 -1.57 4.02 -17.67
C LYS A 81 -1.78 4.65 -16.29
N GLY A 82 -1.22 5.84 -16.04
CA GLY A 82 -1.22 6.47 -14.69
C GLY A 82 -2.63 6.82 -14.15
N LYS A 83 -3.60 7.03 -15.04
CA LYS A 83 -4.99 7.28 -14.63
C LYS A 83 -5.57 6.08 -13.88
N GLY A 84 -6.06 6.32 -12.67
CA GLY A 84 -6.63 5.28 -11.82
C GLY A 84 -5.61 4.59 -10.90
N SER A 85 -4.39 5.14 -10.79
CA SER A 85 -3.39 4.61 -9.83
C SER A 85 -3.81 4.81 -8.37
N GLY A 86 -4.53 5.89 -8.07
CA GLY A 86 -4.88 6.26 -6.70
C GLY A 86 -3.67 6.60 -5.82
N ILE A 87 -2.47 6.68 -6.41
CA ILE A 87 -1.25 7.00 -5.67
C ILE A 87 -1.29 8.48 -5.28
N THR A 88 -1.13 8.73 -3.98
CA THR A 88 -1.09 10.05 -3.36
C THR A 88 0.28 10.28 -2.71
N PRO A 89 0.60 11.49 -2.27
CA PRO A 89 1.83 11.76 -1.50
C PRO A 89 1.96 10.92 -0.22
N ASP A 90 0.86 10.40 0.30
CA ASP A 90 0.84 9.54 1.51
C ASP A 90 1.03 8.05 1.17
N GLU A 91 1.15 7.70 -0.09
CA GLU A 91 1.43 6.32 -0.52
C GLU A 91 2.93 6.05 -0.51
N TRP A 92 3.37 5.14 0.35
CA TRP A 92 4.78 4.81 0.53
C TRP A 92 5.23 3.56 -0.21
N ALA A 93 4.29 2.68 -0.54
CA ALA A 93 4.56 1.41 -1.19
C ALA A 93 3.39 1.00 -2.09
N PRO A 94 3.30 1.57 -3.31
CA PRO A 94 2.28 1.16 -4.27
C PRO A 94 2.38 -0.33 -4.57
N LYS A 95 1.23 -0.93 -4.83
CA LYS A 95 1.07 -2.38 -4.94
C LYS A 95 0.85 -2.81 -6.38
N LEU A 96 1.47 -3.93 -6.75
CA LEU A 96 1.15 -4.70 -7.95
C LEU A 96 0.48 -5.99 -7.53
N ILE A 97 -0.59 -6.37 -8.23
CA ILE A 97 -1.14 -7.73 -8.22
C ILE A 97 -1.32 -8.21 -9.64
N GLY A 98 -1.39 -9.52 -9.79
CA GLY A 98 -1.67 -10.17 -11.06
C GLY A 98 -1.59 -11.69 -10.95
N ARG A 99 -1.36 -12.31 -12.08
CA ARG A 99 -1.23 -13.77 -12.17
C ARG A 99 -0.06 -14.18 -13.05
N THR A 100 0.45 -15.36 -12.82
CA THR A 100 1.28 -16.05 -13.80
C THR A 100 0.38 -16.59 -14.93
N LYS A 101 0.99 -17.01 -16.04
CA LYS A 101 0.30 -17.71 -17.14
C LYS A 101 -0.30 -19.04 -16.69
N GLN A 102 0.17 -19.62 -15.59
CA GLN A 102 -0.37 -20.82 -14.94
C GLN A 102 -1.51 -20.50 -13.96
N GLY A 103 -1.84 -19.19 -13.75
CA GLY A 103 -2.94 -18.77 -12.91
C GLY A 103 -2.58 -18.53 -11.44
N GLU A 104 -1.31 -18.68 -11.06
CA GLU A 104 -0.84 -18.38 -9.70
C GLU A 104 -0.90 -16.88 -9.41
N MET A 105 -1.34 -16.52 -8.23
CA MET A 105 -1.36 -15.13 -7.79
C MET A 105 0.06 -14.60 -7.55
N VAL A 106 0.33 -13.42 -8.08
CA VAL A 106 1.56 -12.67 -7.81
C VAL A 106 1.23 -11.32 -7.20
N PHE A 107 2.10 -10.83 -6.33
CA PHE A 107 1.97 -9.51 -5.73
C PHE A 107 3.33 -8.94 -5.35
N GLY A 108 3.40 -7.65 -5.17
CA GLY A 108 4.57 -6.96 -4.65
C GLY A 108 4.25 -5.52 -4.29
N TYR A 109 5.13 -4.94 -3.50
CA TYR A 109 5.12 -3.52 -3.18
C TYR A 109 6.33 -2.87 -3.83
N ALA A 110 6.12 -1.75 -4.52
CA ALA A 110 7.19 -1.06 -5.20
C ALA A 110 7.80 0.03 -4.32
N SER A 111 9.13 0.18 -4.38
CA SER A 111 9.80 1.36 -3.86
C SER A 111 9.56 2.57 -4.78
N LEU A 112 9.44 3.74 -4.18
CA LEU A 112 9.32 5.03 -4.85
C LEU A 112 10.68 5.74 -4.83
N PRO A 113 11.26 6.12 -5.97
CA PRO A 113 12.63 6.64 -6.04
C PRO A 113 12.82 7.99 -5.34
N TYR A 114 11.74 8.74 -5.16
CA TYR A 114 11.71 10.03 -4.47
C TYR A 114 11.44 9.94 -2.98
N VAL A 115 11.33 8.74 -2.40
CA VAL A 115 11.09 8.52 -0.97
C VAL A 115 12.38 8.11 -0.28
N ASP A 116 12.74 8.81 0.80
CA ASP A 116 13.80 8.36 1.69
C ASP A 116 13.23 7.38 2.73
N TYR A 117 13.52 6.11 2.58
CA TYR A 117 13.06 5.05 3.49
C TYR A 117 13.96 4.85 4.72
N ARG A 118 15.07 5.57 4.88
CA ARG A 118 15.97 5.42 6.04
C ARG A 118 15.30 5.70 7.38
N PRO A 119 14.52 6.80 7.56
CA PRO A 119 13.77 7.01 8.79
C PRO A 119 12.57 6.06 8.90
N ALA A 120 11.94 6.03 10.07
CA ALA A 120 10.65 5.39 10.23
C ALA A 120 9.58 6.14 9.41
N ILE A 121 8.72 5.39 8.72
CA ILE A 121 7.62 5.92 7.92
C ILE A 121 6.35 5.20 8.34
N LEU A 122 5.55 5.84 9.17
CA LEU A 122 4.26 5.29 9.57
C LEU A 122 3.21 5.60 8.50
N SER A 123 2.38 4.62 8.19
CA SER A 123 1.25 4.75 7.28
C SER A 123 0.07 3.97 7.83
N ALA A 124 -1.15 4.47 7.60
CA ALA A 124 -2.37 3.81 8.01
C ALA A 124 -3.10 3.19 6.83
N ARG A 125 -3.89 2.15 7.13
CA ARG A 125 -4.87 1.60 6.21
C ARG A 125 -6.25 2.15 6.55
N ARG A 126 -7.19 2.02 5.61
CA ARG A 126 -8.58 2.45 5.80
C ARG A 126 -9.13 1.89 7.12
N PRO A 127 -9.67 2.73 8.01
CA PRO A 127 -10.29 2.27 9.24
C PRO A 127 -11.49 1.37 9.00
N TRP A 128 -11.76 0.47 9.92
CA TRP A 128 -12.96 -0.37 9.90
C TRP A 128 -13.60 -0.44 11.28
N TYR A 129 -14.91 -0.67 11.31
CA TYR A 129 -15.64 -0.89 12.55
C TYR A 129 -15.68 -2.37 12.89
N ASP A 130 -15.20 -2.72 14.06
CA ASP A 130 -15.26 -4.05 14.62
C ASP A 130 -16.47 -4.13 15.55
N LYS A 131 -17.51 -4.85 15.12
CA LYS A 131 -18.77 -4.98 15.86
C LYS A 131 -18.63 -5.75 17.17
N GLU A 132 -17.74 -6.76 17.20
CA GLU A 132 -17.53 -7.58 18.40
C GLU A 132 -16.79 -6.79 19.48
N ALA A 133 -15.80 -6.01 19.09
CA ALA A 133 -15.03 -5.16 19.98
C ALA A 133 -15.74 -3.83 20.30
N ASN A 134 -16.82 -3.47 19.60
CA ASN A 134 -17.45 -2.15 19.64
C ASN A 134 -16.42 -1.02 19.53
N ALA A 135 -15.60 -1.09 18.50
CA ALA A 135 -14.44 -0.22 18.33
C ALA A 135 -14.14 0.06 16.86
N VAL A 136 -13.57 1.23 16.61
CA VAL A 136 -12.92 1.52 15.33
C VAL A 136 -11.48 1.03 15.39
N LYS A 137 -11.07 0.28 14.39
CA LYS A 137 -9.73 -0.26 14.26
C LYS A 137 -9.02 0.33 13.05
N VAL A 138 -7.72 0.58 13.21
CA VAL A 138 -6.83 1.10 12.18
C VAL A 138 -5.56 0.27 12.15
N SER A 139 -5.23 -0.31 11.00
CA SER A 139 -3.93 -0.94 10.81
C SER A 139 -2.88 0.14 10.52
N VAL A 140 -1.82 0.18 11.33
CA VAL A 140 -0.67 1.08 11.14
C VAL A 140 0.57 0.23 10.87
N GLU A 141 1.34 0.61 9.86
CA GLU A 141 2.53 -0.11 9.38
C GLU A 141 3.71 0.85 9.25
N ASN A 142 4.91 0.36 9.57
CA ASN A 142 6.15 1.12 9.36
C ASN A 142 6.81 0.65 8.05
N PHE A 143 6.84 1.51 7.04
CA PHE A 143 7.51 1.26 5.76
C PHE A 143 8.97 1.73 5.73
N GLY A 144 9.46 2.33 6.81
CA GLY A 144 10.84 2.79 6.93
C GLY A 144 11.79 1.69 7.38
N LEU A 145 13.08 1.99 7.25
CA LEU A 145 14.19 1.09 7.62
C LEU A 145 14.65 1.26 9.07
N SER A 146 14.11 2.23 9.79
CA SER A 146 14.34 2.44 11.21
C SER A 146 13.08 2.15 12.03
N ALA A 147 13.25 1.75 13.28
CA ALA A 147 12.13 1.62 14.20
C ALA A 147 11.46 2.97 14.45
N SER A 148 10.12 2.99 14.52
CA SER A 148 9.40 4.17 14.96
C SER A 148 9.52 4.38 16.46
N LYS A 149 9.20 5.58 16.93
CA LYS A 149 8.88 5.82 18.34
C LYS A 149 7.41 5.45 18.61
N PRO A 150 7.00 5.32 19.89
CA PRO A 150 5.59 5.27 20.24
C PRO A 150 4.84 6.48 19.69
N ALA A 151 3.60 6.29 19.27
CA ALA A 151 2.80 7.33 18.64
C ALA A 151 1.37 7.36 19.17
N GLU A 152 0.80 8.53 19.33
CA GLU A 152 -0.64 8.71 19.51
C GLU A 152 -1.30 8.73 18.13
N ILE A 153 -2.24 7.81 17.92
CA ILE A 153 -3.02 7.71 16.69
C ILE A 153 -4.37 8.37 16.93
N ALA A 154 -4.72 9.32 16.08
CA ALA A 154 -6.02 9.98 16.10
C ALA A 154 -6.76 9.75 14.78
N VAL A 155 -8.07 9.63 14.86
CA VAL A 155 -8.95 9.50 13.69
C VAL A 155 -10.00 10.58 13.72
N THR A 156 -10.19 11.25 12.59
CA THR A 156 -11.24 12.25 12.38
C THR A 156 -12.10 11.88 11.19
N ILE A 157 -13.38 12.30 11.20
CA ILE A 157 -14.28 12.21 10.04
C ILE A 157 -14.82 13.63 9.77
N ASP A 158 -14.62 14.13 8.57
CA ASP A 158 -14.96 15.50 8.18
C ASP A 158 -14.44 16.55 9.20
N GLY A 159 -13.21 16.32 9.70
CA GLY A 159 -12.54 17.17 10.69
C GLY A 159 -13.03 16.98 12.13
N LYS A 160 -14.03 16.15 12.39
CA LYS A 160 -14.53 15.87 13.76
C LYS A 160 -13.77 14.68 14.35
N PRO A 161 -13.19 14.80 15.57
CA PRO A 161 -12.49 13.70 16.20
C PRO A 161 -13.47 12.59 16.60
N ILE A 162 -13.10 11.33 16.31
CA ILE A 162 -13.84 10.15 16.73
C ILE A 162 -13.11 9.35 17.82
N GLY A 163 -11.83 9.58 18.00
CA GLY A 163 -11.06 8.98 19.08
C GLY A 163 -9.56 9.03 18.87
N THR A 164 -8.82 8.73 19.94
CA THR A 164 -7.38 8.58 19.96
C THR A 164 -6.95 7.31 20.70
N THR A 165 -5.78 6.79 20.38
CA THR A 165 -5.15 5.67 21.09
C THR A 165 -3.65 5.72 20.89
N THR A 166 -2.89 5.07 21.75
CA THR A 166 -1.43 5.01 21.63
C THR A 166 -0.99 3.64 21.10
N ILE A 167 -0.03 3.65 20.19
CA ILE A 167 0.68 2.45 19.74
C ILE A 167 2.12 2.47 20.24
N GLY A 168 2.70 1.30 20.46
CA GLY A 168 4.12 1.15 20.75
C GLY A 168 5.01 1.44 19.54
N ALA A 169 6.32 1.43 19.75
CA ALA A 169 7.29 1.50 18.67
C ALA A 169 7.14 0.31 17.71
N LEU A 170 7.20 0.60 16.40
CA LEU A 170 7.15 -0.42 15.34
C LEU A 170 8.53 -0.60 14.72
N ALA A 171 9.04 -1.82 14.71
CA ALA A 171 10.22 -2.20 13.95
C ALA A 171 10.00 -1.96 12.44
N PRO A 172 11.07 -1.92 11.61
CA PRO A 172 10.93 -1.89 10.17
C PRO A 172 9.98 -2.97 9.66
N TYR A 173 9.06 -2.59 8.77
CA TYR A 173 8.02 -3.44 8.17
C TYR A 173 7.04 -4.11 9.16
N ALA A 174 7.10 -3.74 10.44
CA ALA A 174 6.12 -4.21 11.43
C ALA A 174 4.79 -3.48 11.27
N ARG A 175 3.72 -4.20 11.65
CA ARG A 175 2.34 -3.72 11.63
C ARG A 175 1.71 -3.91 13.00
N THR A 176 0.83 -2.99 13.39
CA THR A 176 -0.04 -3.10 14.55
C THR A 176 -1.46 -2.65 14.22
N THR A 177 -2.40 -2.94 15.09
CA THR A 177 -3.77 -2.44 15.02
C THR A 177 -4.00 -1.47 16.15
N ALA A 178 -4.21 -0.21 15.83
CA ALA A 178 -4.71 0.81 16.76
C ALA A 178 -6.22 0.59 16.98
N THR A 179 -6.67 0.56 18.23
CA THR A 179 -8.07 0.33 18.60
C THR A 179 -8.60 1.56 19.34
N LEU A 180 -9.66 2.15 18.79
CA LEU A 180 -10.39 3.27 19.38
C LEU A 180 -11.72 2.73 19.94
N SER A 181 -11.74 2.52 21.24
CA SER A 181 -12.91 1.96 21.95
C SER A 181 -14.09 2.94 21.94
N GLN A 182 -15.31 2.42 21.82
CA GLN A 182 -16.56 3.18 21.82
C GLN A 182 -16.68 4.21 20.67
N ALA A 183 -15.80 4.10 19.64
CA ALA A 183 -15.87 4.92 18.45
C ALA A 183 -16.76 4.27 17.38
N THR A 184 -17.38 5.09 16.54
CA THR A 184 -18.19 4.66 15.39
C THR A 184 -17.64 5.26 14.11
N LEU A 185 -17.84 4.57 12.98
CA LEU A 185 -17.53 5.08 11.65
C LEU A 185 -18.82 5.56 10.98
N GLU A 186 -18.79 6.80 10.51
CA GLU A 186 -19.81 7.41 9.67
C GLU A 186 -19.27 7.59 8.26
N GLN A 187 -20.18 7.85 7.30
CA GLN A 187 -19.77 8.22 5.94
C GLN A 187 -19.09 9.60 5.96
N GLY A 188 -18.04 9.78 5.18
CA GLY A 188 -17.32 11.04 5.12
C GLY A 188 -15.84 10.88 4.77
N THR A 189 -15.11 11.98 4.85
CA THR A 189 -13.65 11.98 4.67
C THR A 189 -12.98 11.66 6.00
N CYS A 190 -12.43 10.46 6.08
CA CYS A 190 -11.67 10.01 7.24
C CYS A 190 -10.19 10.38 7.09
N GLU A 191 -9.62 10.99 8.12
CA GLU A 191 -8.19 11.23 8.22
C GLU A 191 -7.63 10.51 9.45
N VAL A 192 -6.53 9.80 9.26
CA VAL A 192 -5.76 9.15 10.32
C VAL A 192 -4.45 9.89 10.47
N THR A 193 -4.14 10.31 11.71
CA THR A 193 -2.92 11.02 12.04
C THR A 193 -2.13 10.31 13.13
N ALA A 194 -0.83 10.56 13.18
CA ALA A 194 0.04 10.19 14.29
C ALA A 194 0.71 11.41 14.89
N THR A 195 0.78 11.48 16.22
CA THR A 195 1.62 12.42 16.94
C THR A 195 2.79 11.68 17.56
N VAL A 196 4.01 12.05 17.16
CA VAL A 196 5.28 11.54 17.69
C VAL A 196 6.12 12.71 18.19
N ASP A 197 6.53 12.69 19.45
CA ASP A 197 7.29 13.80 20.07
C ASP A 197 6.65 15.17 19.85
N GLY A 198 5.32 15.26 19.84
CA GLY A 198 4.57 16.51 19.61
C GLY A 198 4.47 16.93 18.13
N GLN A 199 5.04 16.17 17.20
CA GLN A 199 4.89 16.41 15.76
C GLN A 199 3.75 15.59 15.19
N LEU A 200 2.79 16.26 14.54
CA LEU A 200 1.65 15.65 13.87
C LEU A 200 2.01 15.28 12.42
N THR A 201 1.67 14.07 12.04
CA THR A 201 1.83 13.55 10.66
C THR A 201 0.53 12.88 10.20
N VAL A 202 0.09 13.16 8.98
CA VAL A 202 -1.02 12.44 8.37
C VAL A 202 -0.52 11.07 7.89
N LEU A 203 -1.18 10.02 8.34
CA LEU A 203 -0.87 8.63 7.97
C LEU A 203 -1.71 8.10 6.81
N GLY A 204 -2.84 8.73 6.54
CA GLY A 204 -3.70 8.39 5.43
C GLY A 204 -5.03 9.15 5.45
N LYS A 205 -5.63 9.31 4.25
CA LYS A 205 -6.97 9.89 4.05
C LYS A 205 -7.82 8.95 3.23
N PHE A 206 -9.07 8.76 3.65
CA PHE A 206 -9.97 7.75 3.08
C PHE A 206 -11.37 8.33 2.93
N THR A 207 -12.07 7.95 1.88
CA THR A 207 -13.52 8.18 1.76
C THR A 207 -14.25 6.96 2.30
N LEU A 208 -15.04 7.12 3.35
CA LEU A 208 -15.81 6.06 3.99
C LEU A 208 -17.19 5.93 3.39
#